data_a2e81ebcf7a7fe7045ebb0a88bd4adca
#
_entry.id   a2e81ebcf7a7fe7045ebb0a88bd4adca
#
_cell.length_a   1.000
_cell.length_b   1.000
_cell.length_c   1.000
_cell.angle_alpha   90.00
_cell.angle_beta   90.00
_cell.angle_gamma   90.00
#
_symmetry.space_group_name_H-M   'P 1'
#
loop_
_entity.id
_entity.type
_entity.pdbx_description
1 polymer ?
#
loop_
_entity_poly.entity_id
_entity_poly.type
_entity_poly.pdbx_seq_one_letter_code
_entity_poly.pdbx_strand_id
1 'polypeptide(L)'
;MKAEWLRRTGADHLIVVLTGWAVGAAPFRHLQGAADVLVLSDYRDLAGPCWPQGYAATDLVAWSFGVAAACHLPEPGGFRRKVAVCGSWSPCDDDLGIPRQIVRATAENLSARSLQQFARRAGCPVPGDADLQALGTELRAVMAREAGQVPTFDRIWLGAADRIFPLQNLRRAWQGWHEAVQELDCGHNPFVLWHDWSEVLG
;
A
#
# COMPACT_ATOMS: atom_id res chain seq x y z
N MET A 1 0.10 -4.15 -13.55
CA MET A 1 -0.74 -4.06 -12.34
C MET A 1 -2.16 -4.52 -12.62
N LYS A 2 -2.88 -4.97 -11.58
CA LYS A 2 -4.33 -5.28 -11.61
C LYS A 2 -5.10 -4.07 -11.06
N ALA A 3 -6.27 -3.78 -11.67
CA ALA A 3 -7.16 -2.71 -11.26
C ALA A 3 -8.54 -3.27 -10.88
N GLU A 4 -9.05 -2.87 -9.72
CA GLU A 4 -10.38 -3.23 -9.22
C GLU A 4 -11.11 -1.98 -8.76
N TRP A 5 -12.32 -1.75 -9.29
CA TRP A 5 -13.19 -0.69 -8.81
C TRP A 5 -13.96 -1.16 -7.56
N LEU A 6 -13.70 -0.54 -6.43
CA LEU A 6 -14.54 -0.71 -5.23
C LEU A 6 -15.84 0.07 -5.34
N ARG A 7 -15.78 1.24 -5.94
CA ARG A 7 -16.90 2.14 -6.19
C ARG A 7 -16.67 2.87 -7.51
N ARG A 8 -17.67 2.92 -8.34
CA ARG A 8 -17.68 3.69 -9.59
C ARG A 8 -19.11 4.19 -9.85
N THR A 9 -19.39 5.39 -9.36
CA THR A 9 -20.72 6.02 -9.42
C THR A 9 -20.75 7.21 -10.38
N GLY A 10 -19.61 7.63 -10.90
CA GLY A 10 -19.44 8.83 -11.70
C GLY A 10 -19.29 10.07 -10.82
N ALA A 11 -18.72 9.92 -9.64
CA ALA A 11 -18.37 11.04 -8.78
C ALA A 11 -17.31 11.95 -9.42
N ASP A 12 -17.28 13.22 -9.01
CA ASP A 12 -16.24 14.17 -9.46
C ASP A 12 -14.89 13.95 -8.77
N HIS A 13 -14.84 13.13 -7.73
CA HIS A 13 -13.66 12.84 -6.92
C HIS A 13 -13.30 11.35 -7.03
N LEU A 14 -12.02 11.08 -7.27
CA LEU A 14 -11.43 9.74 -7.33
C LEU A 14 -10.44 9.54 -6.19
N ILE A 15 -10.49 8.40 -5.53
CA ILE A 15 -9.43 7.91 -4.66
C ILE A 15 -8.76 6.72 -5.33
N VAL A 16 -7.47 6.84 -5.62
CA VAL A 16 -6.64 5.75 -6.10
C VAL A 16 -5.95 5.11 -4.90
N VAL A 17 -6.10 3.81 -4.74
CA VAL A 17 -5.46 3.05 -3.67
C VAL A 17 -4.42 2.12 -4.26
N LEU A 18 -3.15 2.31 -3.90
CA LEU A 18 -2.09 1.34 -4.12
C LEU A 18 -2.04 0.41 -2.91
N THR A 19 -2.55 -0.81 -3.05
CA THR A 19 -2.73 -1.72 -1.90
C THR A 19 -1.44 -2.46 -1.51
N GLY A 20 -1.48 -3.19 -0.39
CA GLY A 20 -0.39 -4.06 0.03
C GLY A 20 -0.32 -5.36 -0.77
N TRP A 21 0.81 -6.08 -0.62
CA TRP A 21 1.01 -7.38 -1.23
C TRP A 21 -0.03 -8.42 -0.74
N ALA A 22 -0.55 -9.20 -1.68
CA ALA A 22 -1.44 -10.35 -1.47
C ALA A 22 -2.86 -10.04 -0.93
N VAL A 23 -3.25 -8.81 -0.65
CA VAL A 23 -4.50 -8.50 0.08
C VAL A 23 -5.62 -7.95 -0.80
N GLY A 24 -5.31 -7.44 -2.00
CA GLY A 24 -6.31 -6.90 -2.92
C GLY A 24 -7.13 -5.76 -2.30
N ALA A 25 -8.42 -5.69 -2.65
CA ALA A 25 -9.32 -4.61 -2.24
C ALA A 25 -10.10 -4.89 -0.94
N ALA A 26 -10.02 -6.11 -0.40
CA ALA A 26 -10.82 -6.53 0.75
C ALA A 26 -10.70 -5.61 1.99
N PRO A 27 -9.51 -5.10 2.36
CA PRO A 27 -9.34 -4.24 3.54
C PRO A 27 -10.13 -2.92 3.49
N PHE A 28 -10.56 -2.49 2.31
CA PHE A 28 -11.18 -1.17 2.10
C PHE A 28 -12.69 -1.22 1.91
N ARG A 29 -13.31 -2.42 1.81
CA ARG A 29 -14.72 -2.58 1.43
C ARG A 29 -15.71 -1.96 2.40
N HIS A 30 -15.34 -1.77 3.65
CA HIS A 30 -16.19 -1.19 4.69
C HIS A 30 -16.16 0.34 4.70
N LEU A 31 -15.14 0.96 4.07
CA LEU A 31 -14.97 2.41 4.10
C LEU A 31 -16.05 3.09 3.26
N GLN A 32 -16.70 4.08 3.87
CA GLN A 32 -17.75 4.89 3.28
C GLN A 32 -17.19 6.15 2.62
N GLY A 33 -18.03 6.89 1.91
CA GLY A 33 -17.70 8.17 1.28
C GLY A 33 -18.35 8.32 -0.09
N ALA A 34 -18.32 9.50 -0.67
CA ALA A 34 -18.93 9.80 -1.96
C ALA A 34 -18.00 9.59 -3.17
N ALA A 35 -16.69 9.52 -2.95
CA ALA A 35 -15.71 9.38 -4.02
C ALA A 35 -15.79 8.03 -4.74
N ASP A 36 -15.48 8.01 -6.03
CA ASP A 36 -15.14 6.77 -6.72
C ASP A 36 -13.82 6.22 -6.18
N VAL A 37 -13.67 4.89 -6.11
CA VAL A 37 -12.47 4.26 -5.51
C VAL A 37 -11.94 3.19 -6.43
N LEU A 38 -10.69 3.37 -6.88
CA LEU A 38 -9.94 2.42 -7.70
C LEU A 38 -8.78 1.83 -6.91
N VAL A 39 -8.75 0.51 -6.76
CA VAL A 39 -7.65 -0.21 -6.10
C VAL A 39 -6.73 -0.82 -7.14
N LEU A 40 -5.45 -0.55 -7.00
CA LEU A 40 -4.37 -1.10 -7.82
C LEU A 40 -3.52 -2.05 -6.99
N SER A 41 -3.20 -3.19 -7.55
CA SER A 41 -2.41 -4.26 -6.93
C SER A 41 -1.52 -4.94 -7.97
N ASP A 42 -0.69 -5.89 -7.54
CA ASP A 42 0.20 -6.67 -8.41
C ASP A 42 1.32 -5.82 -9.02
N TYR A 43 2.37 -5.64 -8.27
CA TYR A 43 3.53 -4.82 -8.63
C TYR A 43 4.65 -5.58 -9.35
N ARG A 44 4.32 -6.73 -10.01
CA ARG A 44 5.27 -7.44 -10.89
C ARG A 44 5.74 -6.55 -12.03
N ASP A 45 4.82 -5.76 -12.54
CA ASP A 45 5.04 -4.77 -13.57
C ASP A 45 4.39 -3.44 -13.16
N LEU A 46 5.14 -2.35 -13.25
CA LEU A 46 4.68 -0.98 -13.00
C LEU A 46 4.41 -0.22 -14.30
N ALA A 47 4.32 -0.90 -15.46
CA ALA A 47 3.78 -0.28 -16.66
C ALA A 47 2.42 0.32 -16.30
N GLY A 48 2.36 1.65 -16.36
CA GLY A 48 1.33 2.46 -15.71
C GLY A 48 -0.08 2.01 -16.03
N PRO A 49 -1.00 2.07 -15.06
CA PRO A 49 -2.41 1.88 -15.35
C PRO A 49 -2.88 2.98 -16.31
N CYS A 50 -3.90 2.67 -17.12
CA CYS A 50 -4.68 3.74 -17.73
C CYS A 50 -5.35 4.53 -16.60
N TRP A 51 -4.78 5.68 -16.27
CA TRP A 51 -5.34 6.56 -15.26
C TRP A 51 -6.73 7.01 -15.68
N PRO A 52 -7.77 6.82 -14.85
CA PRO A 52 -9.10 7.33 -15.16
C PRO A 52 -9.05 8.85 -15.34
N GLN A 53 -9.71 9.34 -16.38
CA GLN A 53 -9.78 10.76 -16.72
C GLN A 53 -11.16 11.32 -16.36
N GLY A 54 -11.27 12.65 -16.27
CA GLY A 54 -12.54 13.34 -16.08
C GLY A 54 -12.93 13.61 -14.63
N TYR A 55 -12.06 13.30 -13.66
CA TYR A 55 -12.27 13.65 -12.26
C TYR A 55 -11.77 15.07 -11.97
N ALA A 56 -12.56 15.85 -11.22
CA ALA A 56 -12.19 17.19 -10.77
C ALA A 56 -11.08 17.16 -9.71
N ALA A 57 -11.03 16.08 -8.92
CA ALA A 57 -10.00 15.86 -7.91
C ALA A 57 -9.63 14.38 -7.83
N THR A 58 -8.34 14.10 -7.61
CA THR A 58 -7.84 12.74 -7.40
C THR A 58 -6.92 12.72 -6.18
N ASP A 59 -7.15 11.80 -5.26
CA ASP A 59 -6.29 11.54 -4.10
C ASP A 59 -5.60 10.18 -4.24
N LEU A 60 -4.42 10.04 -3.65
CA LEU A 60 -3.65 8.81 -3.59
C LEU A 60 -3.55 8.29 -2.16
N VAL A 61 -3.89 7.03 -1.97
CA VAL A 61 -3.61 6.28 -0.74
C VAL A 61 -2.68 5.12 -1.09
N ALA A 62 -1.47 5.13 -0.56
CA ALA A 62 -0.46 4.11 -0.81
C ALA A 62 -0.21 3.32 0.49
N TRP A 63 -0.48 2.02 0.49
CA TRP A 63 -0.33 1.16 1.65
C TRP A 63 0.73 0.09 1.45
N SER A 64 1.61 -0.07 2.45
CA SER A 64 2.60 -1.16 2.47
C SER A 64 3.53 -1.08 1.24
N PHE A 65 3.61 -2.10 0.40
CA PHE A 65 4.36 -2.07 -0.86
C PHE A 65 3.81 -1.07 -1.88
N GLY A 66 2.55 -0.65 -1.73
CA GLY A 66 1.98 0.43 -2.52
C GLY A 66 2.72 1.75 -2.37
N VAL A 67 3.36 2.00 -1.22
CA VAL A 67 4.19 3.20 -1.00
C VAL A 67 5.40 3.20 -1.95
N ALA A 68 6.10 2.08 -2.06
CA ALA A 68 7.20 1.95 -3.01
C ALA A 68 6.72 2.01 -4.47
N ALA A 69 5.55 1.43 -4.76
CA ALA A 69 4.96 1.54 -6.10
C ALA A 69 4.67 2.99 -6.49
N ALA A 70 4.17 3.82 -5.55
CA ALA A 70 3.92 5.24 -5.77
C ALA A 70 5.17 6.01 -6.21
N CYS A 71 6.36 5.58 -5.77
CA CYS A 71 7.63 6.21 -6.13
C CYS A 71 8.04 6.02 -7.60
N HIS A 72 7.35 5.13 -8.32
CA HIS A 72 7.66 4.78 -9.72
C HIS A 72 6.55 5.16 -10.70
N LEU A 73 5.37 5.48 -10.18
CA LEU A 73 4.23 5.77 -11.05
C LEU A 73 4.22 7.23 -11.45
N PRO A 74 3.90 7.53 -12.73
CA PRO A 74 3.69 8.91 -13.14
C PRO A 74 2.48 9.49 -12.41
N GLU A 75 2.52 10.77 -12.07
CA GLU A 75 1.41 11.53 -11.49
C GLU A 75 0.65 12.28 -12.61
N PRO A 76 -0.31 11.65 -13.29
CA PRO A 76 -1.05 12.32 -14.37
C PRO A 76 -1.99 13.37 -13.77
N GLY A 77 -1.70 14.63 -14.04
CA GLY A 77 -2.49 15.76 -13.56
C GLY A 77 -2.29 16.16 -12.10
N GLY A 78 -1.41 15.42 -11.39
CA GLY A 78 -1.17 15.60 -9.94
C GLY A 78 -2.26 14.99 -9.06
N PHE A 79 -1.86 14.55 -7.86
CA PHE A 79 -2.79 14.17 -6.81
C PHE A 79 -3.02 15.38 -5.90
N ARG A 80 -4.28 15.68 -5.57
CA ARG A 80 -4.65 16.72 -4.61
C ARG A 80 -4.08 16.42 -3.23
N ARG A 81 -4.11 15.14 -2.83
CA ARG A 81 -3.59 14.63 -1.58
C ARG A 81 -2.92 13.27 -1.78
N LYS A 82 -1.80 13.06 -1.10
CA LYS A 82 -1.07 11.79 -1.10
C LYS A 82 -0.86 11.31 0.33
N VAL A 83 -1.32 10.10 0.62
CA VAL A 83 -1.26 9.48 1.94
C VAL A 83 -0.47 8.18 1.86
N ALA A 84 0.58 8.06 2.69
CA ALA A 84 1.31 6.82 2.89
C ALA A 84 0.79 6.10 4.15
N VAL A 85 0.64 4.78 4.09
CA VAL A 85 0.09 3.98 5.19
C VAL A 85 0.98 2.75 5.41
N CYS A 86 1.55 2.61 6.60
CA CYS A 86 2.30 1.43 7.06
C CYS A 86 3.23 0.87 5.99
N GLY A 87 4.02 1.74 5.35
CA GLY A 87 4.92 1.36 4.27
C GLY A 87 6.12 2.28 4.16
N SER A 88 7.08 1.88 3.33
CA SER A 88 8.30 2.61 3.06
C SER A 88 8.55 2.71 1.55
N TRP A 89 9.20 3.77 1.13
CA TRP A 89 9.69 3.95 -0.23
C TRP A 89 10.85 2.99 -0.58
N SER A 90 11.52 2.41 0.44
CA SER A 90 12.50 1.33 0.31
C SER A 90 12.00 0.08 1.08
N PRO A 91 11.01 -0.67 0.53
CA PRO A 91 10.26 -1.67 1.28
C PRO A 91 11.07 -2.93 1.62
N CYS A 92 12.13 -3.21 0.87
CA CYS A 92 13.02 -4.36 1.05
C CYS A 92 14.42 -3.90 1.45
N ASP A 93 14.54 -3.32 2.65
CA ASP A 93 15.74 -2.70 3.15
C ASP A 93 15.90 -2.97 4.65
N ASP A 94 17.13 -3.25 5.09
CA ASP A 94 17.39 -3.68 6.46
C ASP A 94 17.19 -2.55 7.48
N ASP A 95 17.33 -1.29 7.06
CA ASP A 95 17.21 -0.10 7.91
C ASP A 95 15.92 0.72 7.67
N LEU A 96 15.37 0.69 6.45
CA LEU A 96 14.27 1.55 6.02
C LEU A 96 12.97 0.79 5.70
N GLY A 97 13.02 -0.54 5.70
CA GLY A 97 11.90 -1.38 5.29
C GLY A 97 11.82 -2.69 6.04
N ILE A 98 11.33 -3.72 5.37
CA ILE A 98 11.38 -5.10 5.84
C ILE A 98 12.79 -5.64 5.54
N PRO A 99 13.49 -6.26 6.51
CA PRO A 99 14.80 -6.81 6.27
C PRO A 99 14.84 -7.73 5.05
N ARG A 100 15.82 -7.52 4.16
CA ARG A 100 15.92 -8.21 2.87
C ARG A 100 15.84 -9.73 2.99
N GLN A 101 16.47 -10.27 4.04
CA GLN A 101 16.44 -11.71 4.30
C GLN A 101 15.01 -12.22 4.57
N ILE A 102 14.17 -11.43 5.26
CA ILE A 102 12.78 -11.81 5.57
C ILE A 102 11.94 -11.85 4.28
N VAL A 103 12.07 -10.84 3.41
CA VAL A 103 11.34 -10.80 2.14
C VAL A 103 11.78 -11.94 1.24
N ARG A 104 13.10 -12.21 1.14
CA ARG A 104 13.65 -13.33 0.37
C ARG A 104 13.13 -14.67 0.87
N ALA A 105 13.24 -14.92 2.17
CA ALA A 105 12.73 -16.17 2.77
C ALA A 105 11.23 -16.36 2.56
N THR A 106 10.46 -15.27 2.58
CA THR A 106 9.02 -15.29 2.27
C THR A 106 8.78 -15.72 0.81
N ALA A 107 9.53 -15.15 -0.13
CA ALA A 107 9.40 -15.48 -1.56
C ALA A 107 9.82 -16.91 -1.88
N GLU A 108 10.85 -17.43 -1.21
CA GLU A 108 11.40 -18.78 -1.43
C GLU A 108 10.54 -19.88 -0.80
N ASN A 109 9.90 -19.60 0.36
CA ASN A 109 9.12 -20.56 1.14
C ASN A 109 7.62 -20.28 1.10
N LEU A 110 7.13 -19.62 0.06
CA LEU A 110 5.73 -19.25 -0.06
C LEU A 110 4.86 -20.50 -0.24
N SER A 111 3.87 -20.64 0.63
CA SER A 111 2.90 -21.71 0.67
C SER A 111 1.57 -21.18 1.20
N ALA A 112 0.47 -21.93 1.05
CA ALA A 112 -0.82 -21.56 1.62
C ALA A 112 -0.73 -21.30 3.14
N ARG A 113 0.07 -22.11 3.85
CA ARG A 113 0.29 -21.97 5.30
C ARG A 113 1.05 -20.67 5.64
N SER A 114 2.16 -20.39 4.94
CA SER A 114 2.94 -19.16 5.20
C SER A 114 2.16 -17.92 4.80
N LEU A 115 1.33 -17.98 3.75
CA LEU A 115 0.45 -16.90 3.34
C LEU A 115 -0.63 -16.61 4.41
N GLN A 116 -1.22 -17.64 5.01
CA GLN A 116 -2.13 -17.46 6.15
C GLN A 116 -1.45 -16.88 7.38
N GLN A 117 -0.18 -17.22 7.63
CA GLN A 117 0.60 -16.61 8.70
C GLN A 117 0.88 -15.12 8.43
N PHE A 118 1.16 -14.77 7.18
CA PHE A 118 1.27 -13.39 6.75
C PHE A 118 -0.06 -12.65 6.98
N ALA A 119 -1.19 -13.17 6.52
CA ALA A 119 -2.52 -12.59 6.71
C ALA A 119 -2.81 -12.23 8.17
N ARG A 120 -2.49 -13.16 9.09
CA ARG A 120 -2.66 -12.92 10.54
C ARG A 120 -1.75 -11.80 11.06
N ARG A 121 -0.49 -11.72 10.59
CA ARG A 121 0.44 -10.64 10.97
C ARG A 121 0.04 -9.29 10.39
N ALA A 122 -0.43 -9.30 9.15
CA ALA A 122 -0.92 -8.11 8.46
C ALA A 122 -2.27 -7.61 8.99
N GLY A 123 -3.01 -8.45 9.74
CA GLY A 123 -4.33 -8.09 10.28
C GLY A 123 -5.40 -7.97 9.18
N CYS A 124 -5.26 -8.70 8.08
CA CYS A 124 -6.23 -8.67 6.98
C CYS A 124 -6.33 -10.03 6.28
N PRO A 125 -7.51 -10.37 5.74
CA PRO A 125 -7.68 -11.60 4.98
C PRO A 125 -6.88 -11.56 3.68
N VAL A 126 -6.43 -12.73 3.24
CA VAL A 126 -5.86 -12.96 1.92
C VAL A 126 -6.86 -13.80 1.12
N PRO A 127 -7.07 -13.53 -0.19
CA PRO A 127 -7.93 -14.34 -1.04
C PRO A 127 -7.57 -15.83 -0.97
N GLY A 128 -8.58 -16.70 -0.82
CA GLY A 128 -8.37 -18.16 -0.69
C GLY A 128 -7.86 -18.82 -1.97
N ASP A 129 -8.08 -18.19 -3.10
CA ASP A 129 -7.64 -18.58 -4.46
C ASP A 129 -6.36 -17.86 -4.92
N ALA A 130 -5.58 -17.33 -3.97
CA ALA A 130 -4.36 -16.57 -4.26
C ALA A 130 -3.36 -17.42 -5.07
N ASP A 131 -2.92 -16.89 -6.20
CA ASP A 131 -1.86 -17.48 -7.03
C ASP A 131 -0.49 -17.30 -6.35
N LEU A 132 -0.02 -18.34 -5.67
CA LEU A 132 1.24 -18.32 -4.95
C LEU A 132 2.44 -18.07 -5.86
N GLN A 133 2.41 -18.55 -7.11
CA GLN A 133 3.49 -18.31 -8.06
C GLN A 133 3.56 -16.84 -8.46
N ALA A 134 2.41 -16.23 -8.75
CA ALA A 134 2.32 -14.81 -9.04
C ALA A 134 2.79 -13.96 -7.85
N LEU A 135 2.35 -14.28 -6.63
CA LEU A 135 2.74 -13.58 -5.40
C LEU A 135 4.26 -13.69 -5.12
N GLY A 136 4.85 -14.87 -5.31
CA GLY A 136 6.29 -15.04 -5.17
C GLY A 136 7.08 -14.28 -6.24
N THR A 137 6.56 -14.19 -7.46
CA THR A 137 7.15 -13.40 -8.54
C THR A 137 7.08 -11.90 -8.24
N GLU A 138 5.97 -11.43 -7.65
CA GLU A 138 5.80 -10.04 -7.21
C GLU A 138 6.84 -9.65 -6.14
N LEU A 139 7.03 -10.49 -5.11
CA LEU A 139 8.07 -10.24 -4.10
C LEU A 139 9.45 -10.10 -4.73
N ARG A 140 9.81 -10.98 -5.66
CA ARG A 140 11.10 -10.92 -6.37
C ARG A 140 11.22 -9.66 -7.22
N ALA A 141 10.16 -9.24 -7.90
CA ALA A 141 10.15 -8.01 -8.69
C ALA A 141 10.32 -6.76 -7.81
N VAL A 142 9.64 -6.70 -6.65
CA VAL A 142 9.79 -5.60 -5.69
C VAL A 142 11.20 -5.56 -5.11
N MET A 143 11.79 -6.72 -4.75
CA MET A 143 13.16 -6.80 -4.22
C MET A 143 14.24 -6.39 -5.22
N ALA A 144 14.02 -6.63 -6.51
CA ALA A 144 14.96 -6.31 -7.58
C ALA A 144 14.88 -4.85 -8.04
N ARG A 145 13.85 -4.13 -7.62
CA ARG A 145 13.60 -2.74 -8.07
C ARG A 145 14.46 -1.78 -7.27
N GLU A 146 15.09 -0.85 -7.97
CA GLU A 146 15.79 0.28 -7.34
C GLU A 146 14.77 1.24 -6.70
N ALA A 147 15.24 2.07 -5.77
CA ALA A 147 14.38 3.10 -5.19
C ALA A 147 13.96 4.12 -6.25
N GLY A 148 12.67 4.42 -6.31
CA GLY A 148 12.13 5.45 -7.18
C GLY A 148 12.20 6.85 -6.54
N GLN A 149 11.67 7.83 -7.25
CA GLN A 149 11.56 9.19 -6.73
C GLN A 149 10.44 9.24 -5.68
N VAL A 150 10.79 9.56 -4.43
CA VAL A 150 9.79 9.64 -3.35
C VAL A 150 8.93 10.88 -3.54
N PRO A 151 7.61 10.73 -3.76
CA PRO A 151 6.70 11.86 -3.85
C PRO A 151 6.53 12.52 -2.48
N THR A 152 6.11 13.78 -2.47
CA THR A 152 5.72 14.43 -1.21
C THR A 152 4.39 13.83 -0.74
N PHE A 153 4.38 13.23 0.45
CA PHE A 153 3.18 12.75 1.11
C PHE A 153 2.67 13.80 2.10
N ASP A 154 1.38 14.09 2.06
CA ASP A 154 0.71 15.05 2.94
C ASP A 154 0.39 14.43 4.32
N ARG A 155 0.27 13.11 4.36
CA ARG A 155 0.02 12.32 5.57
C ARG A 155 0.74 10.97 5.50
N ILE A 156 1.30 10.55 6.63
CA ILE A 156 1.99 9.26 6.78
C ILE A 156 1.50 8.60 8.06
N TRP A 157 0.73 7.53 7.90
CA TRP A 157 0.20 6.75 9.01
C TRP A 157 1.12 5.57 9.31
N LEU A 158 1.59 5.43 10.56
CA LEU A 158 2.42 4.31 11.01
C LEU A 158 1.68 3.53 12.09
N GLY A 159 1.65 2.20 11.98
CA GLY A 159 1.12 1.33 13.01
C GLY A 159 2.17 1.04 14.09
N ALA A 160 1.91 1.43 15.34
CA ALA A 160 2.86 1.23 16.44
C ALA A 160 3.11 -0.26 16.76
N ALA A 161 2.13 -1.12 16.47
CA ALA A 161 2.22 -2.58 16.64
C ALA A 161 2.34 -3.33 15.30
N ASP A 162 2.88 -2.68 14.26
CA ASP A 162 3.10 -3.29 12.94
C ASP A 162 4.03 -4.50 13.05
N ARG A 163 3.57 -5.67 12.55
CA ARG A 163 4.31 -6.94 12.56
C ARG A 163 4.86 -7.32 11.19
N ILE A 164 4.73 -6.43 10.21
CA ILE A 164 5.25 -6.56 8.84
C ILE A 164 6.45 -5.67 8.67
N PHE A 165 6.29 -4.36 8.85
CA PHE A 165 7.39 -3.41 8.86
C PHE A 165 7.82 -3.10 10.29
N PRO A 166 9.12 -3.25 10.64
CA PRO A 166 9.61 -2.77 11.94
C PRO A 166 9.35 -1.27 12.09
N LEU A 167 8.64 -0.86 13.14
CA LEU A 167 8.31 0.55 13.37
C LEU A 167 9.56 1.45 13.36
N GLN A 168 10.66 0.97 13.92
CA GLN A 168 11.92 1.73 13.93
C GLN A 168 12.45 2.00 12.52
N ASN A 169 12.28 1.06 11.59
CA ASN A 169 12.68 1.24 10.20
C ASN A 169 11.76 2.24 9.49
N LEU A 170 10.45 2.18 9.76
CA LEU A 170 9.51 3.19 9.23
C LEU A 170 9.83 4.59 9.77
N ARG A 171 10.14 4.73 11.07
CA ARG A 171 10.56 6.01 11.64
C ARG A 171 11.82 6.57 10.96
N ARG A 172 12.79 5.71 10.63
CA ARG A 172 13.99 6.12 9.88
C ARG A 172 13.65 6.51 8.45
N ALA A 173 12.85 5.71 7.76
CA ALA A 173 12.44 5.99 6.37
C ALA A 173 11.75 7.35 6.24
N TRP A 174 10.98 7.74 7.26
CA TRP A 174 10.20 8.98 7.27
C TRP A 174 10.78 10.09 8.14
N GLN A 175 12.06 10.01 8.50
CA GLN A 175 12.71 10.97 9.40
C GLN A 175 12.62 12.43 8.93
N GLY A 176 12.55 12.68 7.61
CA GLY A 176 12.41 14.03 7.04
C GLY A 176 10.98 14.55 6.96
N TRP A 177 9.96 13.77 7.37
CA TRP A 177 8.52 14.08 7.22
C TRP A 177 7.79 14.23 8.55
N HIS A 178 8.45 14.80 9.57
CA HIS A 178 7.90 14.84 10.96
C HIS A 178 6.50 15.42 11.08
N GLU A 179 6.17 16.47 10.30
CA GLU A 179 4.85 17.11 10.33
C GLU A 179 3.75 16.25 9.71
N ALA A 180 4.11 15.40 8.73
CA ALA A 180 3.17 14.51 8.05
C ALA A 180 2.95 13.17 8.78
N VAL A 181 3.93 12.73 9.62
CA VAL A 181 3.91 11.44 10.29
C VAL A 181 2.98 11.44 11.49
N GLN A 182 2.11 10.43 11.57
CA GLN A 182 1.32 10.11 12.75
C GLN A 182 1.38 8.62 13.06
N GLU A 183 1.60 8.27 14.32
CA GLU A 183 1.58 6.89 14.81
C GLU A 183 0.20 6.56 15.39
N LEU A 184 -0.30 5.39 15.01
CA LEU A 184 -1.58 4.86 15.47
C LEU A 184 -1.32 3.62 16.35
N ASP A 185 -2.10 3.45 17.40
CA ASP A 185 -2.07 2.25 18.23
C ASP A 185 -2.78 1.08 17.51
N CYS A 186 -2.14 0.58 16.47
CA CYS A 186 -2.65 -0.51 15.64
C CYS A 186 -1.51 -1.30 15.00
N GLY A 187 -1.87 -2.42 14.34
CA GLY A 187 -0.97 -3.23 13.51
C GLY A 187 -0.78 -2.66 12.10
N HIS A 188 -0.42 -3.55 11.17
CA HIS A 188 -0.13 -3.20 9.77
C HIS A 188 -1.36 -2.74 8.97
N ASN A 189 -2.57 -3.06 9.41
CA ASN A 189 -3.84 -2.69 8.77
C ASN A 189 -4.60 -1.66 9.63
N PRO A 190 -4.31 -0.35 9.52
CA PRO A 190 -5.03 0.67 10.27
C PRO A 190 -6.44 0.96 9.70
N PHE A 191 -6.78 0.46 8.50
CA PHE A 191 -8.09 0.71 7.89
C PHE A 191 -9.25 0.21 8.75
N VAL A 192 -9.02 -0.76 9.63
CA VAL A 192 -10.02 -1.23 10.61
C VAL A 192 -10.42 -0.17 11.64
N LEU A 193 -9.67 0.90 11.79
CA LEU A 193 -9.94 2.00 12.71
C LEU A 193 -10.85 3.07 12.11
N TRP A 194 -10.96 3.11 10.80
CA TRP A 194 -11.65 4.17 10.06
C TRP A 194 -12.98 3.66 9.48
N HIS A 195 -13.95 4.55 9.43
CA HIS A 195 -15.26 4.28 8.82
C HIS A 195 -15.42 4.96 7.46
N ASP A 196 -14.66 6.03 7.23
CA ASP A 196 -14.80 6.88 6.04
C ASP A 196 -13.43 7.22 5.42
N TRP A 197 -13.42 7.42 4.11
CA TRP A 197 -12.21 7.81 3.38
C TRP A 197 -11.65 9.16 3.82
N SER A 198 -12.47 10.07 4.35
CA SER A 198 -11.99 11.34 4.87
C SER A 198 -11.06 11.16 6.07
N GLU A 199 -11.31 10.15 6.91
CA GLU A 199 -10.44 9.81 8.05
C GLU A 199 -9.09 9.24 7.57
N VAL A 200 -9.08 8.45 6.50
CA VAL A 200 -7.85 7.94 5.88
C VAL A 200 -7.02 9.08 5.30
N LEU A 201 -7.69 10.02 4.66
CA LEU A 201 -7.04 11.18 4.03
C LEU A 201 -6.51 12.20 5.05
N GLY A 202 -7.08 12.29 6.23
CA GLY A 202 -6.64 13.10 7.37
C GLY A 202 -7.01 14.57 7.28
#